data_43004da846ca37a1a37939e2f533c6fb
#
_entry.id   43004da846ca37a1a37939e2f533c6fb
#
_cell.length_a   1.000
_cell.length_b   1.000
_cell.length_c   1.000
_cell.angle_alpha   90.00
_cell.angle_beta   90.00
_cell.angle_gamma   90.00
#
_symmetry.space_group_name_H-M   'P 1'
#
loop_
_entity.id
_entity.type
_entity.pdbx_description
1 polymer ?
#
loop_
_entity_poly.entity_id
_entity_poly.type
_entity_poly.pdbx_seq_one_letter_code
_entity_poly.pdbx_strand_id
1 'polypeptide(L)'
;LYHNKSAETKNKASIENGEAPSEKIIKPIVGCEFFVCENHKDKSRKDNGYQIVLLAKTKKGYHNLAKMSSIAYTQGFYYVPRIDREVILNYKEDIIVLSGSLYGEIPNKLLNIGQNQAEEALIWWKENFQNDFYIELSRHNQEDENRVNSSLIDLARKHSVKTIATNNTFYINKEDANAHDILLCVRDGEKQETPIGRGRGFRYGLPNQEYYFKSGAEMKQLFQDYPEAISNIQEIVDKIEIYDLAREVLLPKFDIPTEFLVEEDIADSGVRGENAYLRHLTMEGA
;
A
#
# COMPACT_ATOMS: atom_id res chain seq x y z
N LEU A 1 11.24 12.58 1.69
CA LEU A 1 12.49 12.69 2.46
C LEU A 1 13.31 13.92 2.03
N TYR A 2 13.66 14.08 0.75
CA TYR A 2 14.48 15.21 0.30
C TYR A 2 13.79 16.57 0.57
N HIS A 3 12.52 16.70 0.22
CA HIS A 3 11.73 17.90 0.49
C HIS A 3 11.74 18.26 1.98
N ASN A 4 11.44 17.30 2.86
CA ASN A 4 11.40 17.55 4.29
C ASN A 4 12.74 17.95 4.86
N LYS A 5 13.86 17.32 4.46
CA LYS A 5 15.19 17.73 4.87
C LYS A 5 15.52 19.16 4.44
N SER A 6 15.16 19.54 3.21
CA SER A 6 15.32 20.90 2.72
C SER A 6 14.45 21.89 3.49
N ALA A 7 13.18 21.54 3.75
CA ALA A 7 12.23 22.36 4.51
C ALA A 7 12.68 22.53 5.97
N GLU A 8 13.16 21.47 6.62
CA GLU A 8 13.71 21.52 7.99
C GLU A 8 14.94 22.44 8.07
N THR A 9 15.86 22.34 7.11
CA THR A 9 17.05 23.20 7.04
C THR A 9 16.67 24.67 6.89
N LYS A 10 15.73 24.99 5.98
CA LYS A 10 15.24 26.36 5.76
C LYS A 10 14.51 26.90 6.99
N ASN A 11 13.63 26.09 7.58
CA ASN A 11 12.89 26.46 8.79
C ASN A 11 13.82 26.72 9.97
N LYS A 12 14.89 25.92 10.12
CA LYS A 12 15.92 26.14 11.14
C LYS A 12 16.63 27.48 10.94
N ALA A 13 17.06 27.77 9.70
CA ALA A 13 17.67 29.06 9.37
C ALA A 13 16.71 30.25 9.62
N SER A 14 15.44 30.13 9.27
CA SER A 14 14.43 31.16 9.56
C SER A 14 14.28 31.41 11.05
N ILE A 15 14.20 30.36 11.87
CA ILE A 15 14.12 30.46 13.34
C ILE A 15 15.36 31.13 13.93
N GLU A 16 16.55 30.76 13.46
CA GLU A 16 17.83 31.39 13.89
C GLU A 16 17.88 32.88 13.56
N ASN A 17 17.21 33.30 12.48
CA ASN A 17 17.05 34.72 12.09
C ASN A 17 15.87 35.43 12.75
N GLY A 18 15.13 34.77 13.65
CA GLY A 18 13.95 35.36 14.34
C GLY A 18 12.69 35.39 13.48
N GLU A 19 12.65 34.67 12.38
CA GLU A 19 11.49 34.56 11.49
C GLU A 19 10.67 33.30 11.79
N ALA A 20 9.39 33.30 11.42
CA ALA A 20 8.53 32.12 11.56
C ALA A 20 8.89 31.06 10.49
N PRO A 21 8.77 29.76 10.80
CA PRO A 21 8.92 28.68 9.81
C PRO A 21 7.97 28.87 8.65
N SER A 22 8.47 28.91 7.43
CA SER A 22 7.67 29.16 6.21
C SER A 22 7.42 27.91 5.37
N GLU A 23 8.30 26.90 5.50
CA GLU A 23 8.21 25.67 4.68
C GLU A 23 7.36 24.60 5.37
N LYS A 24 6.42 24.03 4.62
CA LYS A 24 5.58 22.95 5.12
C LYS A 24 6.32 21.61 5.08
N ILE A 25 6.29 20.89 6.19
CA ILE A 25 6.78 19.52 6.27
C ILE A 25 5.64 18.57 5.86
N ILE A 26 5.93 17.66 4.94
CA ILE A 26 5.00 16.64 4.48
C ILE A 26 5.14 15.40 5.36
N LYS A 27 4.05 14.93 5.93
CA LYS A 27 4.00 13.66 6.66
C LYS A 27 3.86 12.50 5.69
N PRO A 28 4.88 11.64 5.51
CA PRO A 28 4.76 10.46 4.67
C PRO A 28 3.90 9.40 5.38
N ILE A 29 3.01 8.76 4.63
CA ILE A 29 2.21 7.63 5.08
C ILE A 29 2.60 6.44 4.22
N VAL A 30 3.06 5.36 4.85
CA VAL A 30 3.48 4.15 4.15
C VAL A 30 2.34 3.14 4.19
N GLY A 31 1.95 2.66 3.03
CA GLY A 31 0.94 1.63 2.86
C GLY A 31 1.29 0.64 1.77
N CYS A 32 0.51 -0.43 1.71
CA CYS A 32 0.60 -1.42 0.66
C CYS A 32 -0.80 -1.96 0.35
N GLU A 33 -1.09 -2.13 -0.93
CA GLU A 33 -2.26 -2.86 -1.39
C GLU A 33 -1.92 -4.34 -1.52
N PHE A 34 -2.76 -5.20 -0.96
CA PHE A 34 -2.59 -6.64 -1.00
C PHE A 34 -3.77 -7.32 -1.69
N PHE A 35 -3.51 -8.44 -2.34
CA PHE A 35 -4.52 -9.39 -2.76
C PHE A 35 -4.79 -10.40 -1.64
N VAL A 36 -5.99 -10.40 -1.10
CA VAL A 36 -6.40 -11.27 0.01
C VAL A 36 -7.31 -12.36 -0.51
N CYS A 37 -6.79 -13.58 -0.59
CA CYS A 37 -7.49 -14.76 -1.05
C CYS A 37 -7.97 -15.64 0.13
N GLU A 38 -8.65 -16.73 -0.17
CA GLU A 38 -9.13 -17.66 0.83
C GLU A 38 -7.98 -18.42 1.52
N ASN A 39 -7.03 -18.94 0.73
CA ASN A 39 -5.83 -19.61 1.19
C ASN A 39 -4.66 -19.28 0.25
N HIS A 40 -3.68 -18.54 0.74
CA HIS A 40 -2.55 -18.09 -0.07
C HIS A 40 -1.62 -19.23 -0.53
N LYS A 41 -1.64 -20.37 0.16
CA LYS A 41 -0.84 -21.56 -0.19
C LYS A 41 -1.51 -22.43 -1.25
N ASP A 42 -2.82 -22.33 -1.42
CA ASP A 42 -3.54 -23.09 -2.45
C ASP A 42 -3.23 -22.57 -3.86
N LYS A 43 -2.65 -23.41 -4.69
CA LYS A 43 -2.32 -23.16 -6.10
C LYS A 43 -3.10 -24.07 -7.04
N SER A 44 -4.07 -24.81 -6.55
CA SER A 44 -4.88 -25.74 -7.34
C SER A 44 -5.90 -25.03 -8.24
N ARG A 45 -6.36 -23.85 -7.81
CA ARG A 45 -7.31 -23.02 -8.55
C ARG A 45 -6.85 -21.55 -8.57
N LYS A 46 -7.25 -20.83 -9.63
CA LYS A 46 -6.99 -19.41 -9.71
C LYS A 46 -7.93 -18.66 -8.76
N ASP A 47 -7.37 -18.12 -7.69
CA ASP A 47 -8.01 -17.20 -6.76
C ASP A 47 -7.08 -16.03 -6.54
N ASN A 48 -7.36 -14.90 -7.20
CA ASN A 48 -6.57 -13.68 -7.03
C ASN A 48 -6.97 -12.94 -5.74
N GLY A 49 -8.09 -13.32 -5.10
CA GLY A 49 -8.60 -12.63 -3.92
C GLY A 49 -9.16 -11.23 -4.20
N TYR A 50 -9.33 -10.47 -3.12
CA TYR A 50 -9.80 -9.09 -3.13
C TYR A 50 -8.67 -8.13 -2.77
N GLN A 51 -8.71 -6.93 -3.31
CA GLN A 51 -7.76 -5.88 -2.95
C GLN A 51 -8.10 -5.29 -1.58
N ILE A 52 -7.09 -5.06 -0.76
CA ILE A 52 -7.19 -4.40 0.54
C ILE A 52 -6.01 -3.45 0.70
N VAL A 53 -6.24 -2.27 1.25
CA VAL A 53 -5.16 -1.31 1.51
C VAL A 53 -4.84 -1.32 2.99
N LEU A 54 -3.56 -1.52 3.31
CA LEU A 54 -3.03 -1.55 4.66
C LEU A 54 -2.05 -0.40 4.85
N LEU A 55 -2.23 0.41 5.90
CA LEU A 55 -1.35 1.53 6.23
C LEU A 55 -0.62 1.25 7.54
N ALA A 56 0.67 1.57 7.58
CA ALA A 56 1.49 1.41 8.79
C ALA A 56 1.35 2.63 9.71
N LYS A 57 0.91 2.43 10.97
CA LYS A 57 0.86 3.48 11.98
C LYS A 57 2.24 3.84 12.51
N THR A 58 3.10 2.87 12.65
CA THR A 58 4.42 2.97 13.27
C THR A 58 5.49 2.28 12.41
N LYS A 59 6.76 2.42 12.79
CA LYS A 59 7.86 1.66 12.17
C LYS A 59 7.65 0.14 12.29
N LYS A 60 7.04 -0.34 13.38
CA LYS A 60 6.68 -1.76 13.54
C LYS A 60 5.63 -2.17 12.52
N GLY A 61 4.58 -1.36 12.33
CA GLY A 61 3.59 -1.57 11.27
C GLY A 61 4.23 -1.67 9.88
N TYR A 62 5.20 -0.80 9.57
CA TYR A 62 5.96 -0.90 8.32
C TYR A 62 6.68 -2.26 8.18
N HIS A 63 7.34 -2.75 9.23
CA HIS A 63 7.97 -4.06 9.20
C HIS A 63 6.95 -5.19 9.02
N ASN A 64 5.75 -5.06 9.58
CA ASN A 64 4.66 -6.00 9.39
C ASN A 64 4.19 -6.01 7.93
N LEU A 65 4.03 -4.84 7.28
CA LEU A 65 3.75 -4.77 5.84
C LEU A 65 4.84 -5.46 5.01
N ALA A 66 6.11 -5.23 5.33
CA ALA A 66 7.23 -5.86 4.63
C ALA A 66 7.24 -7.39 4.79
N LYS A 67 6.88 -7.90 5.97
CA LYS A 67 6.71 -9.34 6.22
C LYS A 67 5.57 -9.93 5.41
N MET A 68 4.39 -9.30 5.43
CA MET A 68 3.24 -9.73 4.63
C MET A 68 3.56 -9.73 3.14
N SER A 69 4.24 -8.69 2.64
CA SER A 69 4.69 -8.64 1.24
C SER A 69 5.66 -9.78 0.91
N SER A 70 6.63 -10.06 1.79
CA SER A 70 7.56 -11.18 1.59
C SER A 70 6.82 -12.52 1.52
N ILE A 71 5.85 -12.77 2.41
CA ILE A 71 5.02 -13.98 2.39
C ILE A 71 4.22 -14.07 1.10
N ALA A 72 3.63 -12.95 0.66
CA ALA A 72 2.86 -12.90 -0.58
C ALA A 72 3.68 -13.35 -1.80
N TYR A 73 4.94 -12.92 -1.88
CA TYR A 73 5.82 -13.26 -3.00
C TYR A 73 6.46 -14.64 -2.87
N THR A 74 6.90 -15.05 -1.67
CA THR A 74 7.65 -16.30 -1.49
C THR A 74 6.74 -17.52 -1.32
N GLN A 75 5.57 -17.36 -0.72
CA GLN A 75 4.64 -18.46 -0.41
C GLN A 75 3.33 -18.37 -1.19
N GLY A 76 2.79 -17.15 -1.32
CA GLY A 76 1.45 -16.91 -1.85
C GLY A 76 1.40 -16.61 -3.35
N PHE A 77 2.52 -16.52 -4.04
CA PHE A 77 2.53 -16.16 -5.46
C PHE A 77 1.88 -17.24 -6.33
N TYR A 78 0.75 -16.87 -6.95
CA TYR A 78 0.09 -17.64 -7.99
C TYR A 78 -0.72 -16.68 -8.85
N TYR A 79 -0.25 -16.36 -10.05
CA TYR A 79 -0.65 -15.25 -10.93
C TYR A 79 -0.38 -13.86 -10.35
N VAL A 80 -0.72 -13.63 -9.08
CA VAL A 80 -0.44 -12.40 -8.32
C VAL A 80 0.11 -12.78 -6.93
N PRO A 81 0.86 -11.88 -6.26
CA PRO A 81 1.28 -12.11 -4.88
C PRO A 81 0.08 -12.00 -3.94
N ARG A 82 -0.24 -13.07 -3.20
CA ARG A 82 -1.44 -13.18 -2.35
C ARG A 82 -1.09 -13.43 -0.90
N ILE A 83 -1.91 -12.91 -0.03
CA ILE A 83 -1.97 -13.29 1.38
C ILE A 83 -3.40 -13.76 1.70
N ASP A 84 -3.62 -14.24 2.91
CA ASP A 84 -4.93 -14.57 3.44
C ASP A 84 -5.17 -13.91 4.81
N ARG A 85 -6.35 -14.16 5.36
CA ARG A 85 -6.74 -13.60 6.65
C ARG A 85 -5.86 -14.06 7.81
N GLU A 86 -5.31 -15.28 7.75
CA GLU A 86 -4.40 -15.81 8.75
C GLU A 86 -3.10 -14.98 8.78
N VAL A 87 -2.50 -14.74 7.62
CA VAL A 87 -1.30 -13.89 7.49
C VAL A 87 -1.57 -12.48 8.02
N ILE A 88 -2.71 -11.89 7.67
CA ILE A 88 -3.09 -10.56 8.14
C ILE A 88 -3.19 -10.55 9.68
N LEU A 89 -3.87 -11.51 10.29
CA LEU A 89 -4.05 -11.57 11.73
C LEU A 89 -2.72 -11.73 12.48
N ASN A 90 -1.78 -12.48 11.91
CA ASN A 90 -0.45 -12.68 12.50
C ASN A 90 0.41 -11.39 12.49
N TYR A 91 0.12 -10.45 11.59
CA TYR A 91 0.89 -9.20 11.42
C TYR A 91 0.03 -7.94 11.52
N LYS A 92 -1.16 -8.01 12.13
CA LYS A 92 -2.12 -6.89 12.18
C LYS A 92 -1.74 -5.73 13.09
N GLU A 93 -0.76 -5.91 13.97
CA GLU A 93 -0.38 -4.89 14.94
C GLU A 93 0.16 -3.63 14.23
N ASP A 94 -0.28 -2.46 14.69
CA ASP A 94 0.07 -1.15 14.13
C ASP A 94 -0.34 -0.96 12.65
N ILE A 95 -1.41 -1.62 12.22
CA ILE A 95 -1.95 -1.53 10.86
C ILE A 95 -3.33 -0.88 10.90
N ILE A 96 -3.55 0.08 9.99
CA ILE A 96 -4.88 0.58 9.62
C ILE A 96 -5.31 -0.13 8.34
N VAL A 97 -6.59 -0.49 8.26
CA VAL A 97 -7.18 -1.19 7.11
C VAL A 97 -8.18 -0.29 6.41
N LEU A 98 -8.05 -0.17 5.09
CA LEU A 98 -9.04 0.46 4.22
C LEU A 98 -9.69 -0.64 3.38
N SER A 99 -11.02 -0.57 3.22
CA SER A 99 -11.80 -1.64 2.57
C SER A 99 -11.50 -1.89 1.09
N GLY A 100 -10.68 -1.06 0.48
CA GLY A 100 -10.40 -1.09 -0.95
C GLY A 100 -11.53 -0.44 -1.78
N SER A 101 -11.20 -0.11 -3.04
CA SER A 101 -12.14 0.40 -4.02
C SER A 101 -13.07 -0.71 -4.55
N LEU A 102 -13.60 -0.61 -5.75
CA LEU A 102 -14.51 -1.62 -6.37
C LEU A 102 -13.95 -3.07 -6.36
N TYR A 103 -12.63 -3.23 -6.26
CA TYR A 103 -11.95 -4.53 -6.18
C TYR A 103 -11.76 -5.03 -4.75
N GLY A 104 -12.15 -4.24 -3.75
CA GLY A 104 -12.17 -4.64 -2.34
C GLY A 104 -13.21 -5.71 -2.05
N GLU A 105 -13.05 -6.45 -0.95
CA GLU A 105 -13.92 -7.57 -0.60
C GLU A 105 -15.39 -7.14 -0.45
N ILE A 106 -15.63 -6.08 0.32
CA ILE A 106 -17.00 -5.62 0.62
C ILE A 106 -17.67 -5.03 -0.62
N PRO A 107 -17.06 -4.07 -1.35
CA PRO A 107 -17.65 -3.52 -2.56
C PRO A 107 -17.89 -4.59 -3.65
N ASN A 108 -16.94 -5.49 -3.83
CA ASN A 108 -17.08 -6.56 -4.82
C ASN A 108 -18.23 -7.51 -4.49
N LYS A 109 -18.39 -7.87 -3.21
CA LYS A 109 -19.51 -8.71 -2.77
C LYS A 109 -20.86 -8.01 -2.96
N LEU A 110 -20.95 -6.69 -2.69
CA LEU A 110 -22.15 -5.89 -2.97
C LEU A 110 -22.54 -5.92 -4.46
N LEU A 111 -21.55 -5.87 -5.35
CA LEU A 111 -21.78 -5.86 -6.79
C LEU A 111 -22.16 -7.24 -7.36
N ASN A 112 -21.49 -8.29 -6.91
CA ASN A 112 -21.45 -9.57 -7.62
C ASN A 112 -22.04 -10.75 -6.84
N ILE A 113 -22.26 -10.62 -5.52
CA ILE A 113 -22.67 -11.75 -4.68
C ILE A 113 -23.96 -11.41 -3.94
N GLY A 114 -23.93 -10.43 -3.04
CA GLY A 114 -25.10 -10.00 -2.28
C GLY A 114 -24.74 -9.23 -1.02
N GLN A 115 -25.75 -8.55 -0.49
CA GLN A 115 -25.59 -7.65 0.66
C GLN A 115 -25.21 -8.40 1.95
N ASN A 116 -25.78 -9.59 2.17
CA ASN A 116 -25.49 -10.36 3.39
C ASN A 116 -24.02 -10.79 3.45
N GLN A 117 -23.46 -11.27 2.35
CA GLN A 117 -22.06 -11.68 2.28
C GLN A 117 -21.09 -10.49 2.39
N ALA A 118 -21.49 -9.33 1.87
CA ALA A 118 -20.74 -8.08 2.05
C ALA A 118 -20.77 -7.62 3.51
N GLU A 119 -21.91 -7.73 4.17
CA GLU A 119 -22.07 -7.40 5.60
C GLU A 119 -21.26 -8.35 6.50
N GLU A 120 -21.27 -9.65 6.24
CA GLU A 120 -20.44 -10.64 6.94
C GLU A 120 -18.95 -10.29 6.83
N ALA A 121 -18.49 -9.91 5.65
CA ALA A 121 -17.11 -9.47 5.45
C ALA A 121 -16.79 -8.20 6.26
N LEU A 122 -17.69 -7.20 6.23
CA LEU A 122 -17.53 -5.97 7.01
C LEU A 122 -17.41 -6.27 8.52
N ILE A 123 -18.29 -7.14 9.03
CA ILE A 123 -18.29 -7.54 10.45
C ILE A 123 -16.94 -8.16 10.80
N TRP A 124 -16.43 -9.07 9.97
CA TRP A 124 -15.13 -9.70 10.19
C TRP A 124 -13.99 -8.66 10.27
N TRP A 125 -13.94 -7.71 9.34
CA TRP A 125 -12.91 -6.66 9.35
C TRP A 125 -13.05 -5.76 10.59
N LYS A 126 -14.27 -5.36 10.93
CA LYS A 126 -14.55 -4.52 12.10
C LYS A 126 -14.15 -5.21 13.40
N GLU A 127 -14.47 -6.48 13.60
CA GLU A 127 -14.14 -7.23 14.81
C GLU A 127 -12.63 -7.35 15.01
N ASN A 128 -11.87 -7.50 13.93
CA ASN A 128 -10.42 -7.70 14.00
C ASN A 128 -9.61 -6.41 14.08
N PHE A 129 -10.11 -5.30 13.54
CA PHE A 129 -9.38 -4.03 13.47
C PHE A 129 -10.08 -2.87 14.19
N GLN A 130 -11.32 -3.03 14.58
CA GLN A 130 -12.08 -2.05 15.37
C GLN A 130 -12.01 -0.62 14.80
N ASN A 131 -11.43 0.32 15.56
CA ASN A 131 -11.28 1.72 15.17
C ASN A 131 -10.19 1.96 14.11
N ASP A 132 -9.44 0.93 13.72
CA ASP A 132 -8.44 0.99 12.68
C ASP A 132 -8.93 0.41 11.35
N PHE A 133 -10.23 0.11 11.24
CA PHE A 133 -10.89 -0.26 9.99
C PHE A 133 -11.76 0.87 9.47
N TYR A 134 -11.58 1.21 8.19
CA TYR A 134 -12.32 2.27 7.49
C TYR A 134 -12.90 1.75 6.18
N ILE A 135 -14.12 2.17 5.87
CA ILE A 135 -14.73 1.95 4.57
C ILE A 135 -14.29 3.05 3.62
N GLU A 136 -13.74 2.65 2.49
CA GLU A 136 -13.31 3.54 1.41
C GLU A 136 -14.46 3.90 0.49
N LEU A 137 -14.62 5.18 0.20
CA LEU A 137 -15.53 5.71 -0.80
C LEU A 137 -14.73 6.37 -1.92
N SER A 138 -14.86 5.87 -3.14
CA SER A 138 -14.19 6.41 -4.32
C SER A 138 -15.21 6.97 -5.31
N ARG A 139 -14.87 8.07 -5.99
CA ARG A 139 -15.72 8.72 -7.00
C ARG A 139 -14.91 9.10 -8.23
N HIS A 140 -14.96 8.25 -9.25
CA HIS A 140 -14.33 8.48 -10.56
C HIS A 140 -15.37 8.51 -11.68
N ASN A 141 -16.59 8.98 -11.37
CA ASN A 141 -17.69 9.05 -12.32
C ASN A 141 -18.05 7.69 -12.97
N GLN A 142 -18.00 6.62 -12.18
CA GLN A 142 -18.42 5.29 -12.57
C GLN A 142 -19.78 4.95 -11.94
N GLU A 143 -20.66 4.31 -12.72
CA GLU A 143 -21.97 3.90 -12.25
C GLU A 143 -21.89 2.88 -11.10
N ASP A 144 -20.97 1.92 -11.19
CA ASP A 144 -20.75 0.93 -10.15
C ASP A 144 -20.27 1.56 -8.82
N GLU A 145 -19.44 2.60 -8.86
CA GLU A 145 -19.04 3.34 -7.65
C GLU A 145 -20.26 4.00 -7.00
N ASN A 146 -21.11 4.66 -7.79
CA ASN A 146 -22.30 5.33 -7.26
C ASN A 146 -23.26 4.32 -6.59
N ARG A 147 -23.48 3.17 -7.23
CA ARG A 147 -24.32 2.09 -6.71
C ARG A 147 -23.77 1.51 -5.41
N VAL A 148 -22.47 1.25 -5.35
CA VAL A 148 -21.80 0.65 -4.20
C VAL A 148 -21.68 1.64 -3.04
N ASN A 149 -21.35 2.89 -3.31
CA ASN A 149 -21.16 3.91 -2.27
C ASN A 149 -22.41 4.09 -1.41
N SER A 150 -23.60 4.09 -2.00
CA SER A 150 -24.87 4.18 -1.25
C SER A 150 -24.99 3.02 -0.24
N SER A 151 -24.78 1.77 -0.70
CA SER A 151 -24.84 0.60 0.17
C SER A 151 -23.73 0.57 1.21
N LEU A 152 -22.53 1.03 0.86
CA LEU A 152 -21.40 1.13 1.81
C LEU A 152 -21.68 2.14 2.92
N ILE A 153 -22.28 3.28 2.61
CA ILE A 153 -22.67 4.28 3.59
C ILE A 153 -23.71 3.72 4.56
N ASP A 154 -24.71 2.99 4.04
CA ASP A 154 -25.75 2.37 4.87
C ASP A 154 -25.16 1.30 5.80
N LEU A 155 -24.29 0.43 5.29
CA LEU A 155 -23.58 -0.56 6.08
C LEU A 155 -22.66 0.09 7.12
N ALA A 156 -21.93 1.14 6.74
CA ALA A 156 -21.07 1.90 7.62
C ALA A 156 -21.83 2.47 8.82
N ARG A 157 -22.99 3.08 8.56
CA ARG A 157 -23.89 3.62 9.59
C ARG A 157 -24.44 2.52 10.50
N LYS A 158 -24.96 1.43 9.90
CA LYS A 158 -25.52 0.29 10.62
C LYS A 158 -24.52 -0.32 11.61
N HIS A 159 -23.25 -0.41 11.20
CA HIS A 159 -22.21 -1.05 11.99
C HIS A 159 -21.29 -0.04 12.71
N SER A 160 -21.57 1.27 12.65
CA SER A 160 -20.73 2.31 13.27
C SER A 160 -19.27 2.21 12.84
N VAL A 161 -19.02 2.00 11.54
CA VAL A 161 -17.70 2.03 10.91
C VAL A 161 -17.52 3.38 10.23
N LYS A 162 -16.36 3.99 10.39
CA LYS A 162 -16.06 5.27 9.75
C LYS A 162 -15.75 5.07 8.26
N THR A 163 -16.16 6.05 7.48
CA THR A 163 -15.86 6.11 6.03
C THR A 163 -14.78 7.13 5.76
N ILE A 164 -14.01 6.93 4.69
CA ILE A 164 -13.05 7.90 4.17
C ILE A 164 -13.21 8.06 2.67
N ALA A 165 -12.96 9.27 2.18
CA ALA A 165 -12.88 9.55 0.75
C ALA A 165 -11.47 9.27 0.24
N THR A 166 -11.38 8.51 -0.85
CA THR A 166 -10.12 8.20 -1.52
C THR A 166 -10.17 8.55 -3.00
N ASN A 167 -8.99 8.67 -3.61
CA ASN A 167 -8.85 8.93 -5.03
C ASN A 167 -7.72 8.04 -5.59
N ASN A 168 -8.06 7.18 -6.54
CA ASN A 168 -7.07 6.43 -7.29
C ASN A 168 -6.37 7.36 -8.27
N THR A 169 -5.12 7.69 -8.01
CA THR A 169 -4.34 8.63 -8.81
C THR A 169 -3.30 7.88 -9.64
N PHE A 170 -3.39 8.02 -10.96
CA PHE A 170 -2.46 7.42 -11.90
C PHE A 170 -1.62 8.44 -12.65
N TYR A 171 -2.05 9.70 -12.69
CA TYR A 171 -1.35 10.81 -13.35
C TYR A 171 -1.65 12.14 -12.63
N ILE A 172 -0.86 13.17 -12.93
CA ILE A 172 -0.93 14.44 -12.18
C ILE A 172 -2.07 15.31 -12.65
N ASN A 173 -2.13 15.63 -13.95
CA ASN A 173 -3.15 16.51 -14.51
C ASN A 173 -4.17 15.72 -15.31
N LYS A 174 -5.39 16.20 -15.41
CA LYS A 174 -6.47 15.55 -16.16
C LYS A 174 -6.11 15.30 -17.62
N GLU A 175 -5.36 16.22 -18.21
CA GLU A 175 -4.88 16.18 -19.60
C GLU A 175 -3.88 15.03 -19.86
N ASP A 176 -3.22 14.54 -18.80
CA ASP A 176 -2.24 13.45 -18.91
C ASP A 176 -2.90 12.07 -19.12
N ALA A 177 -4.22 12.00 -19.09
CA ALA A 177 -4.98 10.75 -19.25
C ALA A 177 -4.63 10.01 -20.56
N ASN A 178 -4.49 10.74 -21.67
CA ASN A 178 -4.13 10.15 -22.95
C ASN A 178 -2.69 9.60 -22.96
N ALA A 179 -1.75 10.33 -22.38
CA ALA A 179 -0.37 9.87 -22.26
C ALA A 179 -0.26 8.61 -21.40
N HIS A 180 -1.03 8.55 -20.31
CA HIS A 180 -1.13 7.36 -19.46
C HIS A 180 -1.73 6.17 -20.22
N ASP A 181 -2.79 6.37 -21.01
CA ASP A 181 -3.41 5.32 -21.82
C ASP A 181 -2.43 4.75 -22.87
N ILE A 182 -1.63 5.61 -23.51
CA ILE A 182 -0.56 5.17 -24.41
C ILE A 182 0.49 4.34 -23.66
N LEU A 183 0.88 4.75 -22.45
CA LEU A 183 1.82 4.01 -21.63
C LEU A 183 1.30 2.60 -21.28
N LEU A 184 0.01 2.47 -20.99
CA LEU A 184 -0.63 1.17 -20.77
C LEU A 184 -0.58 0.29 -22.03
N CYS A 185 -0.81 0.88 -23.22
CA CYS A 185 -0.69 0.17 -24.49
C CYS A 185 0.74 -0.33 -24.73
N VAL A 186 1.75 0.50 -24.45
CA VAL A 186 3.16 0.11 -24.57
C VAL A 186 3.50 -1.04 -23.60
N ARG A 187 3.03 -0.96 -22.36
CA ARG A 187 3.24 -2.02 -21.36
C ARG A 187 2.67 -3.38 -21.78
N ASP A 188 1.48 -3.37 -22.34
CA ASP A 188 0.72 -4.58 -22.64
C ASP A 188 0.91 -5.07 -24.11
N GLY A 189 1.65 -4.33 -24.94
CA GLY A 189 1.85 -4.63 -26.36
C GLY A 189 0.59 -4.46 -27.19
N GLU A 190 -0.32 -3.58 -26.76
CA GLU A 190 -1.62 -3.33 -27.37
C GLU A 190 -1.65 -2.03 -28.19
N LYS A 191 -2.64 -1.89 -29.05
CA LYS A 191 -2.91 -0.65 -29.78
C LYS A 191 -3.95 0.17 -29.06
N GLN A 192 -3.83 1.51 -29.11
CA GLN A 192 -4.80 2.41 -28.51
C GLN A 192 -6.21 2.26 -29.11
N GLU A 193 -6.30 1.87 -30.38
CA GLU A 193 -7.56 1.60 -31.08
C GLU A 193 -8.30 0.36 -30.55
N THR A 194 -7.58 -0.57 -29.87
CA THR A 194 -8.22 -1.74 -29.25
C THR A 194 -9.17 -1.24 -28.14
N PRO A 195 -10.45 -1.64 -28.15
CA PRO A 195 -11.42 -1.19 -27.14
C PRO A 195 -11.01 -1.55 -25.70
N ILE A 196 -11.22 -0.63 -24.77
CA ILE A 196 -11.02 -0.89 -23.33
C ILE A 196 -12.12 -1.83 -22.85
N GLY A 197 -11.74 -2.92 -22.17
CA GLY A 197 -12.70 -3.90 -21.65
C GLY A 197 -12.02 -5.14 -21.08
N ARG A 198 -12.80 -6.23 -20.98
CA ARG A 198 -12.35 -7.52 -20.47
C ARG A 198 -12.58 -8.63 -21.50
N GLY A 199 -11.64 -9.56 -21.57
CA GLY A 199 -11.73 -10.72 -22.45
C GLY A 199 -11.03 -10.51 -23.80
N ARG A 200 -11.23 -11.50 -24.70
CA ARG A 200 -10.55 -11.50 -26.01
C ARG A 200 -11.02 -10.33 -26.87
N GLY A 201 -10.08 -9.59 -27.44
CA GLY A 201 -10.34 -8.43 -28.30
C GLY A 201 -10.48 -7.10 -27.55
N PHE A 202 -10.25 -7.11 -26.23
CA PHE A 202 -10.21 -5.92 -25.40
C PHE A 202 -8.83 -5.76 -24.76
N ARG A 203 -8.48 -4.51 -24.45
CA ARG A 203 -7.28 -4.16 -23.68
C ARG A 203 -7.62 -3.58 -22.33
N TYR A 204 -6.65 -3.57 -21.43
CA TYR A 204 -6.75 -2.83 -20.19
C TYR A 204 -6.64 -1.31 -20.46
N GLY A 205 -7.41 -0.53 -19.73
CA GLY A 205 -7.39 0.93 -19.72
C GLY A 205 -8.29 1.48 -18.65
N LEU A 206 -8.11 2.76 -18.30
CA LEU A 206 -9.01 3.44 -17.35
C LEU A 206 -10.29 3.86 -18.08
N PRO A 207 -11.45 3.76 -17.42
CA PRO A 207 -12.74 3.99 -18.08
C PRO A 207 -12.99 5.47 -18.45
N ASN A 208 -12.29 6.41 -17.82
CA ASN A 208 -12.42 7.85 -18.05
C ASN A 208 -11.17 8.61 -17.55
N GLN A 209 -11.22 9.95 -17.56
CA GLN A 209 -10.10 10.82 -17.19
C GLN A 209 -10.09 11.26 -15.72
N GLU A 210 -10.92 10.66 -14.86
CA GLU A 210 -11.07 11.08 -13.45
C GLU A 210 -10.00 10.55 -12.49
N TYR A 211 -8.92 9.95 -13.02
CA TYR A 211 -7.84 9.34 -12.24
C TYR A 211 -6.61 10.23 -12.06
N TYR A 212 -6.80 11.56 -12.14
CA TYR A 212 -5.74 12.55 -11.90
C TYR A 212 -5.62 12.89 -10.41
N PHE A 213 -4.54 13.57 -10.06
CA PHE A 213 -4.27 14.01 -8.69
C PHE A 213 -5.16 15.21 -8.32
N LYS A 214 -6.34 14.93 -7.81
CA LYS A 214 -7.32 15.95 -7.40
C LYS A 214 -6.82 16.76 -6.21
N SER A 215 -7.03 18.06 -6.25
CA SER A 215 -6.78 18.96 -5.12
C SER A 215 -7.75 18.69 -3.96
N GLY A 216 -7.37 19.11 -2.75
CA GLY A 216 -8.26 19.02 -1.59
C GLY A 216 -9.58 19.80 -1.76
N ALA A 217 -9.59 20.86 -2.56
CA ALA A 217 -10.82 21.61 -2.89
C ALA A 217 -11.75 20.80 -3.79
N GLU A 218 -11.21 20.17 -4.84
CA GLU A 218 -11.95 19.28 -5.73
C GLU A 218 -12.50 18.08 -4.99
N MET A 219 -11.71 17.44 -4.11
CA MET A 219 -12.18 16.33 -3.29
C MET A 219 -13.31 16.75 -2.33
N LYS A 220 -13.21 17.91 -1.69
CA LYS A 220 -14.30 18.46 -0.85
C LYS A 220 -15.57 18.73 -1.66
N GLN A 221 -15.46 19.24 -2.87
CA GLN A 221 -16.59 19.44 -3.76
C GLN A 221 -17.20 18.12 -4.22
N LEU A 222 -16.36 17.13 -4.56
CA LEU A 222 -16.79 15.81 -5.00
C LEU A 222 -17.58 15.05 -3.92
N PHE A 223 -17.25 15.26 -2.65
CA PHE A 223 -17.90 14.65 -1.48
C PHE A 223 -18.71 15.65 -0.66
N GLN A 224 -19.23 16.75 -1.26
CA GLN A 224 -19.99 17.78 -0.55
C GLN A 224 -21.28 17.27 0.11
N ASP A 225 -21.86 16.20 -0.42
CA ASP A 225 -23.02 15.49 0.12
C ASP A 225 -22.68 14.53 1.28
N TYR A 226 -21.39 14.24 1.45
CA TYR A 226 -20.90 13.35 2.51
C TYR A 226 -19.54 13.82 3.08
N PRO A 227 -19.53 15.02 3.73
CA PRO A 227 -18.29 15.67 4.18
C PRO A 227 -17.53 14.89 5.27
N GLU A 228 -18.22 14.02 6.00
CA GLU A 228 -17.61 13.17 7.03
C GLU A 228 -16.51 12.28 6.46
N ALA A 229 -16.65 11.77 5.23
CA ALA A 229 -15.65 10.97 4.58
C ALA A 229 -14.33 11.75 4.33
N ILE A 230 -14.40 13.05 4.15
CA ILE A 230 -13.22 13.93 4.05
C ILE A 230 -12.64 14.23 5.43
N SER A 231 -13.47 14.56 6.43
CA SER A 231 -13.00 14.93 7.77
C SER A 231 -12.33 13.75 8.49
N ASN A 232 -12.80 12.51 8.29
CA ASN A 232 -12.23 11.31 8.87
C ASN A 232 -10.80 11.00 8.39
N ILE A 233 -10.36 11.58 7.25
CA ILE A 233 -8.97 11.42 6.77
C ILE A 233 -7.97 11.97 7.80
N GLN A 234 -8.32 13.07 8.48
CA GLN A 234 -7.45 13.66 9.49
C GLN A 234 -7.19 12.70 10.66
N GLU A 235 -8.17 11.90 11.05
CA GLU A 235 -8.00 10.89 12.11
C GLU A 235 -6.95 9.85 11.72
N ILE A 236 -6.94 9.40 10.45
CA ILE A 236 -5.91 8.47 9.97
C ILE A 236 -4.54 9.13 10.03
N VAL A 237 -4.44 10.39 9.58
CA VAL A 237 -3.18 11.14 9.63
C VAL A 237 -2.67 11.27 11.07
N ASP A 238 -3.55 11.53 12.03
CA ASP A 238 -3.20 11.68 13.44
C ASP A 238 -2.77 10.36 14.11
N LYS A 239 -3.32 9.23 13.68
CA LYS A 239 -2.95 7.89 14.16
C LYS A 239 -1.57 7.43 13.69
N ILE A 240 -1.03 8.02 12.65
CA ILE A 240 0.24 7.59 12.06
C ILE A 240 1.38 8.43 12.67
N GLU A 241 2.41 7.77 13.16
CA GLU A 241 3.62 8.40 13.66
C GLU A 241 4.56 8.82 12.51
N ILE A 242 5.41 9.80 12.78
CA ILE A 242 6.53 10.09 11.89
C ILE A 242 7.69 9.19 12.30
N TYR A 243 8.15 8.33 11.40
CA TYR A 243 9.27 7.42 11.65
C TYR A 243 10.27 7.45 10.50
N ASP A 244 11.54 7.22 10.83
CA ASP A 244 12.62 7.17 9.84
C ASP A 244 12.81 5.72 9.37
N LEU A 245 12.79 5.53 8.05
CA LEU A 245 13.09 4.27 7.37
C LEU A 245 14.56 4.15 6.96
N ALA A 246 15.32 5.26 7.04
CA ALA A 246 16.74 5.22 6.77
C ALA A 246 17.44 4.36 7.83
N ARG A 247 18.38 3.57 7.38
CA ARG A 247 19.24 2.73 8.23
C ARG A 247 20.64 2.68 7.64
N GLU A 248 21.59 2.31 8.47
CA GLU A 248 22.94 1.98 8.00
C GLU A 248 22.91 0.79 7.03
N VAL A 249 23.89 0.73 6.17
CA VAL A 249 24.03 -0.39 5.23
C VAL A 249 24.24 -1.67 6.05
N LEU A 250 23.31 -2.60 5.92
CA LEU A 250 23.42 -3.92 6.52
C LEU A 250 24.18 -4.81 5.54
N LEU A 251 25.45 -5.05 5.84
CA LEU A 251 26.20 -6.10 5.16
C LEU A 251 25.70 -7.47 5.68
N PRO A 252 25.49 -8.45 4.80
CA PRO A 252 25.17 -9.79 5.22
C PRO A 252 26.26 -10.33 6.15
N LYS A 253 25.85 -10.87 7.30
CA LYS A 253 26.77 -11.62 8.16
C LYS A 253 26.77 -13.06 7.68
N PHE A 254 27.96 -13.56 7.42
CA PHE A 254 28.17 -14.98 7.18
C PHE A 254 28.79 -15.59 8.44
N ASP A 255 28.30 -16.76 8.85
CA ASP A 255 28.88 -17.48 9.98
C ASP A 255 30.15 -18.17 9.51
N ILE A 256 31.29 -17.62 9.91
CA ILE A 256 32.60 -18.10 9.54
C ILE A 256 33.03 -19.11 10.61
N PRO A 257 33.49 -20.30 10.18
CA PRO A 257 34.02 -21.31 11.12
C PRO A 257 35.15 -20.73 11.98
N THR A 258 35.17 -21.12 13.27
CA THR A 258 36.06 -20.51 14.27
C THR A 258 37.55 -20.74 14.00
N GLU A 259 37.91 -21.79 13.25
CA GLU A 259 39.26 -22.06 12.82
C GLU A 259 39.86 -20.99 11.87
N PHE A 260 39.02 -20.16 11.26
CA PHE A 260 39.46 -19.07 10.39
C PHE A 260 39.59 -17.70 11.12
N LEU A 261 39.25 -17.65 12.41
CA LEU A 261 39.41 -16.45 13.22
C LEU A 261 40.88 -16.31 13.68
N VAL A 262 41.72 -15.71 12.84
CA VAL A 262 43.16 -15.53 13.10
C VAL A 262 43.46 -14.05 13.36
N GLU A 263 44.54 -13.76 14.15
CA GLU A 263 44.92 -12.38 14.52
C GLU A 263 45.26 -11.49 13.31
N GLU A 264 45.84 -12.07 12.27
CA GLU A 264 46.17 -11.41 11.02
C GLU A 264 44.97 -10.85 10.29
N ASP A 265 43.85 -11.56 10.35
CA ASP A 265 42.57 -11.16 9.74
C ASP A 265 41.93 -9.97 10.47
N ILE A 266 42.19 -9.85 11.78
CA ILE A 266 41.79 -8.72 12.63
C ILE A 266 42.56 -7.46 12.25
N ALA A 267 43.86 -7.57 11.97
CA ALA A 267 44.73 -6.45 11.58
C ALA A 267 44.34 -5.84 10.23
N ASP A 268 43.78 -6.62 9.31
CA ASP A 268 43.32 -6.19 7.98
C ASP A 268 41.84 -5.72 7.96
N SER A 269 41.25 -5.47 9.11
CA SER A 269 39.82 -5.15 9.25
C SER A 269 38.90 -6.31 8.89
N GLY A 270 39.41 -7.49 8.65
CA GLY A 270 38.70 -8.75 8.49
C GLY A 270 38.35 -9.32 9.86
N VAL A 271 37.60 -8.59 10.65
CA VAL A 271 37.34 -8.80 12.08
C VAL A 271 36.76 -10.18 12.42
N ARG A 272 36.51 -11.03 11.45
CA ARG A 272 35.75 -12.28 11.63
C ARG A 272 36.27 -13.46 10.83
N GLY A 273 37.49 -13.39 10.29
CA GLY A 273 38.05 -14.46 9.48
C GLY A 273 37.56 -14.48 8.01
N GLU A 274 36.98 -13.38 7.54
CA GLU A 274 36.46 -13.30 6.16
C GLU A 274 37.54 -13.56 5.12
N ASN A 275 38.74 -12.98 5.29
CA ASN A 275 39.84 -13.12 4.33
C ASN A 275 40.41 -14.53 4.34
N ALA A 276 40.62 -15.10 5.52
CA ALA A 276 41.13 -16.46 5.68
C ALA A 276 40.14 -17.47 5.11
N TYR A 277 38.86 -17.34 5.41
CA TYR A 277 37.81 -18.21 4.90
C TYR A 277 37.61 -18.08 3.39
N LEU A 278 37.59 -16.85 2.86
CA LEU A 278 37.50 -16.63 1.42
C LEU A 278 38.68 -17.27 0.67
N ARG A 279 39.89 -17.13 1.21
CA ARG A 279 41.09 -17.80 0.64
C ARG A 279 40.92 -19.30 0.64
N HIS A 280 40.44 -19.90 1.74
CA HIS A 280 40.17 -21.31 1.83
C HIS A 280 39.18 -21.81 0.77
N LEU A 281 38.00 -21.15 0.66
CA LEU A 281 36.98 -21.48 -0.34
C LEU A 281 37.51 -21.34 -1.78
N THR A 282 38.35 -20.32 -2.02
CA THR A 282 38.96 -20.08 -3.34
C THR A 282 39.90 -21.21 -3.72
N MET A 283 40.72 -21.68 -2.77
CA MET A 283 41.67 -22.77 -3.03
C MET A 283 41.00 -24.13 -3.12
N GLU A 284 39.89 -24.35 -2.41
CA GLU A 284 39.07 -25.58 -2.57
C GLU A 284 38.31 -25.63 -3.91
N GLY A 285 37.93 -24.49 -4.44
CA GLY A 285 37.23 -24.39 -5.71
C GLY A 285 38.10 -24.32 -6.95
N ALA A 286 39.40 -24.23 -6.78
CA ALA A 286 40.37 -24.17 -7.89
C ALA A 286 40.92 -25.56 -8.26
#